data_71cee40680ed1710ab4777be0631b0cb
#
_entry.id   71cee40680ed1710ab4777be0631b0cb
#
_cell.length_a   1.000
_cell.length_b   1.000
_cell.length_c   1.000
_cell.angle_alpha   90.00
_cell.angle_beta   90.00
_cell.angle_gamma   90.00
#
_symmetry.space_group_name_H-M   'P 1'
#
loop_
_entity.id
_entity.type
_entity.pdbx_description
1 polymer ?
#
loop_
_entity_poly.entity_id
_entity_poly.type
_entity_poly.pdbx_seq_one_letter_code
_entity_poly.pdbx_strand_id
1 'polypeptide(L)'
;TVILLGAVFVLTGRKGFAVGVVLGLMELAGGNIHLLLAAAMVLGFRWPATWALVLLTKITPGIGLLWFVVRGEWRQLFIALGATALVVGVSFATMPDAWVQWVGVLSRVAGRDGTWAAVPIPFLVRLPFAVALVVWGARTNRRWTVPVAGMLALPALWYGGLAMLLAVIALREPAPP
;
A
#
# COMPACT_ATOMS: atom_id res chain seq x y z
N THR A 1 4.72 -11.67 13.64
CA THR A 1 4.38 -12.88 12.82
C THR A 1 2.86 -13.10 12.76
N VAL A 2 2.11 -13.16 13.88
CA VAL A 2 0.65 -13.42 13.90
C VAL A 2 -0.13 -12.42 13.03
N ILE A 3 0.16 -11.12 13.16
CA ILE A 3 -0.51 -10.06 12.36
C ILE A 3 -0.24 -10.25 10.87
N LEU A 4 0.99 -10.63 10.49
CA LEU A 4 1.34 -10.89 9.09
C LEU A 4 0.65 -12.13 8.54
N LEU A 5 0.50 -13.19 9.34
CA LEU A 5 -0.31 -14.36 8.97
C LEU A 5 -1.78 -13.99 8.77
N GLY A 6 -2.32 -13.11 9.63
CA GLY A 6 -3.64 -12.53 9.44
C GLY A 6 -3.77 -11.77 8.12
N ALA A 7 -2.75 -10.99 7.75
CA ALA A 7 -2.71 -10.31 6.46
C ALA A 7 -2.70 -11.30 5.29
N VAL A 8 -1.90 -12.36 5.35
CA VAL A 8 -1.91 -13.43 4.33
C VAL A 8 -3.30 -14.05 4.20
N PHE A 9 -3.97 -14.33 5.34
CA PHE A 9 -5.32 -14.88 5.32
C PHE A 9 -6.34 -13.94 4.63
N VAL A 10 -6.26 -12.63 4.91
CA VAL A 10 -7.09 -11.60 4.24
C VAL A 10 -6.85 -11.59 2.73
N LEU A 11 -5.57 -11.75 2.31
CA LEU A 11 -5.17 -11.66 0.91
C LEU A 11 -5.51 -12.91 0.08
N THR A 12 -5.51 -14.09 0.69
CA THR A 12 -5.57 -15.35 -0.05
C THR A 12 -6.77 -16.22 0.34
N GLY A 13 -7.46 -15.86 1.44
CA GLY A 13 -8.54 -16.66 1.99
C GLY A 13 -8.08 -18.04 2.48
N ARG A 14 -9.04 -18.85 2.97
CA ARG A 14 -8.75 -20.18 3.53
C ARG A 14 -8.08 -21.13 2.52
N LYS A 15 -8.54 -21.12 1.26
CA LYS A 15 -8.05 -22.05 0.22
C LYS A 15 -6.64 -21.70 -0.27
N GLY A 16 -6.31 -20.42 -0.31
CA GLY A 16 -5.00 -19.93 -0.78
C GLY A 16 -3.97 -19.73 0.33
N PHE A 17 -4.34 -19.92 1.60
CA PHE A 17 -3.50 -19.53 2.74
C PHE A 17 -2.10 -20.16 2.73
N ALA A 18 -2.01 -21.48 2.52
CA ALA A 18 -0.72 -22.18 2.48
C ALA A 18 0.20 -21.63 1.38
N VAL A 19 -0.35 -21.42 0.18
CA VAL A 19 0.38 -20.83 -0.95
C VAL A 19 0.78 -19.38 -0.62
N GLY A 20 -0.12 -18.61 -0.02
CA GLY A 20 0.14 -17.25 0.43
C GLY A 20 1.25 -17.15 1.46
N VAL A 21 1.34 -18.10 2.41
CA VAL A 21 2.44 -18.19 3.38
C VAL A 21 3.77 -18.43 2.67
N VAL A 22 3.82 -19.37 1.72
CA VAL A 22 5.04 -19.65 0.95
C VAL A 22 5.49 -18.43 0.15
N LEU A 23 4.56 -17.78 -0.57
CA LEU A 23 4.87 -16.58 -1.37
C LEU A 23 5.22 -15.36 -0.51
N GLY A 24 4.67 -15.29 0.71
CA GLY A 24 4.93 -14.24 1.69
C GLY A 24 6.11 -14.54 2.62
N LEU A 25 6.81 -15.67 2.45
CA LEU A 25 7.81 -16.15 3.42
C LEU A 25 8.92 -15.13 3.71
N MET A 26 9.40 -14.42 2.70
CA MET A 26 10.43 -13.38 2.89
C MET A 26 9.94 -12.21 3.75
N GLU A 27 8.66 -11.84 3.62
CA GLU A 27 8.03 -10.81 4.45
C GLU A 27 7.79 -11.31 5.87
N LEU A 28 7.33 -12.56 6.01
CA LEU A 28 7.09 -13.19 7.30
C LEU A 28 8.39 -13.36 8.10
N ALA A 29 9.47 -13.77 7.44
CA ALA A 29 10.80 -13.94 8.05
C ALA A 29 11.47 -12.60 8.37
N GLY A 30 11.36 -11.63 7.46
CA GLY A 30 11.95 -10.29 7.61
C GLY A 30 11.16 -9.33 8.50
N GLY A 31 9.93 -9.68 8.90
CA GLY A 31 9.06 -8.82 9.70
C GLY A 31 8.67 -7.52 8.99
N ASN A 32 8.67 -7.50 7.66
CA ASN A 32 8.36 -6.34 6.85
C ASN A 32 6.84 -6.04 6.80
N ILE A 33 6.46 -4.86 6.32
CA ILE A 33 5.07 -4.37 6.37
C ILE A 33 4.30 -4.49 5.05
N HIS A 34 4.91 -4.99 3.97
CA HIS A 34 4.28 -4.98 2.64
C HIS A 34 3.01 -5.84 2.58
N LEU A 35 2.95 -6.96 3.32
CA LEU A 35 1.73 -7.75 3.49
C LEU A 35 0.60 -6.97 4.18
N LEU A 36 0.96 -6.16 5.20
CA LEU A 36 -0.02 -5.30 5.89
C LEU A 36 -0.54 -4.20 4.98
N LEU A 37 0.36 -3.58 4.18
CA LEU A 37 -0.04 -2.58 3.18
C LEU A 37 -0.99 -3.18 2.15
N ALA A 38 -0.67 -4.37 1.64
CA ALA A 38 -1.51 -5.09 0.70
C ALA A 38 -2.90 -5.40 1.29
N ALA A 39 -2.95 -5.91 2.52
CA ALA A 39 -4.20 -6.18 3.22
C ALA A 39 -4.99 -4.88 3.48
N ALA A 40 -4.34 -3.79 3.88
CA ALA A 40 -4.97 -2.50 4.07
C ALA A 40 -5.57 -1.95 2.78
N MET A 41 -4.92 -2.13 1.63
CA MET A 41 -5.45 -1.75 0.32
C MET A 41 -6.68 -2.59 -0.07
N VAL A 42 -6.65 -3.91 0.17
CA VAL A 42 -7.80 -4.79 -0.09
C VAL A 42 -9.00 -4.38 0.77
N LEU A 43 -8.76 -4.23 2.07
CA LEU A 43 -9.78 -3.82 3.04
C LEU A 43 -10.27 -2.39 2.78
N GLY A 44 -9.41 -1.55 2.23
CA GLY A 44 -9.67 -0.13 1.94
C GLY A 44 -10.79 0.12 0.93
N PHE A 45 -11.13 -0.87 0.11
CA PHE A 45 -12.29 -0.80 -0.76
C PHE A 45 -13.62 -0.94 -0.01
N ARG A 46 -13.61 -1.58 1.16
CA ARG A 46 -14.79 -1.75 2.03
C ARG A 46 -14.76 -0.78 3.21
N TRP A 47 -13.57 -0.60 3.79
CA TRP A 47 -13.31 0.27 4.96
C TRP A 47 -12.22 1.28 4.62
N PRO A 48 -12.56 2.41 4.00
CA PRO A 48 -11.58 3.37 3.48
C PRO A 48 -10.60 3.91 4.54
N ALA A 49 -10.98 3.90 5.83
CA ALA A 49 -10.10 4.30 6.93
C ALA A 49 -8.80 3.47 7.02
N THR A 50 -8.77 2.23 6.50
CA THR A 50 -7.55 1.40 6.49
C THR A 50 -6.45 1.97 5.60
N TRP A 51 -6.77 2.87 4.66
CA TRP A 51 -5.77 3.61 3.89
C TRP A 51 -4.86 4.48 4.75
N ALA A 52 -5.30 4.85 5.97
CA ALA A 52 -4.44 5.55 6.93
C ALA A 52 -3.17 4.74 7.23
N LEU A 53 -3.25 3.41 7.36
CA LEU A 53 -2.07 2.56 7.55
C LEU A 53 -1.10 2.69 6.37
N VAL A 54 -1.60 2.72 5.14
CA VAL A 54 -0.77 2.86 3.93
C VAL A 54 -0.07 4.22 3.91
N LEU A 55 -0.84 5.30 4.11
CA LEU A 55 -0.32 6.67 4.04
C LEU A 55 0.67 6.99 5.16
N LEU A 56 0.43 6.47 6.37
CA LEU A 56 1.27 6.76 7.54
C LEU A 56 2.56 5.93 7.58
N THR A 57 2.58 4.78 6.91
CA THR A 57 3.78 3.91 6.90
C THR A 57 4.62 4.09 5.65
N LYS A 58 3.98 4.13 4.47
CA LYS A 58 4.63 4.39 3.17
C LYS A 58 3.70 5.24 2.31
N ILE A 59 3.99 6.51 2.20
CA ILE A 59 3.11 7.48 1.53
C ILE A 59 2.93 7.19 0.04
N THR A 60 3.96 6.69 -0.65
CA THR A 60 3.95 6.55 -2.11
C THR A 60 2.98 5.48 -2.63
N PRO A 61 2.76 4.32 -1.98
CA PRO A 61 1.67 3.41 -2.33
C PRO A 61 0.27 4.02 -2.18
N GLY A 62 0.15 5.16 -1.47
CA GLY A 62 -1.09 5.96 -1.39
C GLY A 62 -1.59 6.45 -2.75
N ILE A 63 -0.80 6.32 -3.83
CA ILE A 63 -1.24 6.54 -5.21
C ILE A 63 -2.53 5.75 -5.54
N GLY A 64 -2.78 4.64 -4.82
CA GLY A 64 -4.01 3.87 -4.95
C GLY A 64 -5.29 4.68 -4.65
N LEU A 65 -5.21 5.79 -3.88
CA LEU A 65 -6.34 6.67 -3.64
C LEU A 65 -6.84 7.39 -4.91
N LEU A 66 -6.01 7.47 -5.97
CA LEU A 66 -6.45 7.93 -7.28
C LEU A 66 -7.62 7.10 -7.83
N TRP A 67 -7.76 5.84 -7.41
CA TRP A 67 -8.94 5.03 -7.73
C TRP A 67 -10.24 5.75 -7.36
N PHE A 68 -10.33 6.25 -6.13
CA PHE A 68 -11.52 6.94 -5.65
C PHE A 68 -11.73 8.28 -6.37
N VAL A 69 -10.65 9.01 -6.66
CA VAL A 69 -10.71 10.28 -7.43
C VAL A 69 -11.26 10.04 -8.82
N VAL A 70 -10.70 9.07 -9.57
CA VAL A 70 -11.08 8.78 -10.96
C VAL A 70 -12.53 8.30 -11.07
N ARG A 71 -13.01 7.62 -10.03
CA ARG A 71 -14.40 7.11 -9.98
C ARG A 71 -15.41 8.10 -9.38
N GLY A 72 -14.94 9.26 -8.88
CA GLY A 72 -15.82 10.20 -8.17
C GLY A 72 -16.31 9.67 -6.81
N GLU A 73 -15.63 8.70 -6.23
CA GLU A 73 -15.97 8.10 -4.94
C GLU A 73 -15.44 8.98 -3.78
N TRP A 74 -15.86 10.25 -3.76
CA TRP A 74 -15.36 11.29 -2.85
C TRP A 74 -15.54 10.94 -1.37
N ARG A 75 -16.66 10.30 -1.02
CA ARG A 75 -16.92 9.89 0.37
C ARG A 75 -15.82 8.94 0.87
N GLN A 76 -15.43 7.95 0.08
CA GLN A 76 -14.38 6.99 0.40
C GLN A 76 -13.03 7.69 0.54
N LEU A 77 -12.72 8.60 -0.39
CA LEU A 77 -11.51 9.40 -0.34
C LEU A 77 -11.44 10.24 0.95
N PHE A 78 -12.51 10.97 1.29
CA PHE A 78 -12.54 11.80 2.49
C PHE A 78 -12.49 10.99 3.79
N ILE A 79 -13.07 9.79 3.83
CA ILE A 79 -12.92 8.88 4.98
C ILE A 79 -11.45 8.46 5.13
N ALA A 80 -10.78 8.08 4.03
CA ALA A 80 -9.37 7.69 4.05
C ALA A 80 -8.46 8.83 4.54
N LEU A 81 -8.63 10.02 3.96
CA LEU A 81 -7.86 11.21 4.34
C LEU A 81 -8.19 11.70 5.74
N GLY A 82 -9.45 11.69 6.14
CA GLY A 82 -9.89 12.07 7.48
C GLY A 82 -9.36 11.15 8.56
N ALA A 83 -9.38 9.83 8.34
CA ALA A 83 -8.78 8.87 9.24
C ALA A 83 -7.26 9.09 9.37
N THR A 84 -6.59 9.38 8.25
CA THR A 84 -5.16 9.72 8.26
C THR A 84 -4.90 11.00 9.04
N ALA A 85 -5.67 12.06 8.77
CA ALA A 85 -5.52 13.35 9.43
C ALA A 85 -5.79 13.24 10.94
N LEU A 86 -6.76 12.43 11.36
CA LEU A 86 -7.06 12.17 12.76
C LEU A 86 -5.85 11.54 13.47
N VAL A 87 -5.26 10.48 12.89
CA VAL A 87 -4.09 9.81 13.48
C VAL A 87 -2.89 10.76 13.52
N VAL A 88 -2.66 11.52 12.44
CA VAL A 88 -1.60 12.55 12.39
C VAL A 88 -1.83 13.59 13.50
N GLY A 89 -3.05 14.14 13.60
CA GLY A 89 -3.38 15.18 14.59
C GLY A 89 -3.18 14.72 16.02
N VAL A 90 -3.69 13.53 16.36
CA VAL A 90 -3.50 12.93 17.70
C VAL A 90 -2.02 12.65 17.97
N SER A 91 -1.32 12.04 17.02
CA SER A 91 0.10 11.72 17.14
C SER A 91 0.96 12.98 17.28
N PHE A 92 0.68 14.02 16.50
CA PHE A 92 1.38 15.30 16.59
C PHE A 92 1.13 16.00 17.93
N ALA A 93 -0.11 15.98 18.40
CA ALA A 93 -0.47 16.58 19.69
C ALA A 93 0.20 15.88 20.89
N THR A 94 0.42 14.57 20.79
CA THR A 94 1.02 13.77 21.88
C THR A 94 2.54 13.68 21.80
N MET A 95 3.13 13.71 20.59
CA MET A 95 4.58 13.51 20.35
C MET A 95 5.12 14.45 19.26
N PRO A 96 5.09 15.79 19.46
CA PRO A 96 5.55 16.75 18.44
C PRO A 96 7.02 16.56 18.06
N ASP A 97 7.88 16.25 19.04
CA ASP A 97 9.32 16.08 18.81
C ASP A 97 9.62 14.88 17.91
N ALA A 98 8.83 13.82 18.00
CA ALA A 98 8.97 12.66 17.10
C ALA A 98 8.71 13.04 15.64
N TRP A 99 7.79 13.97 15.38
CA TRP A 99 7.50 14.48 14.05
C TRP A 99 8.65 15.33 13.50
N VAL A 100 9.25 16.19 14.33
CA VAL A 100 10.43 16.97 13.94
C VAL A 100 11.59 16.03 13.57
N GLN A 101 11.84 15.02 14.40
CA GLN A 101 12.88 14.01 14.13
C GLN A 101 12.59 13.23 12.84
N TRP A 102 11.33 12.82 12.62
CA TRP A 102 10.91 12.10 11.42
C TRP A 102 11.11 12.93 10.15
N VAL A 103 10.71 14.21 10.14
CA VAL A 103 10.98 15.13 9.02
C VAL A 103 12.48 15.26 8.77
N GLY A 104 13.29 15.36 9.83
CA GLY A 104 14.74 15.36 9.74
C GLY A 104 15.32 14.08 9.14
N VAL A 105 14.74 12.91 9.41
CA VAL A 105 15.12 11.65 8.75
C VAL A 105 14.75 11.70 7.26
N LEU A 106 13.52 12.11 6.94
CA LEU A 106 13.07 12.19 5.56
C LEU A 106 13.97 13.09 4.70
N SER A 107 14.35 14.26 5.22
CA SER A 107 15.23 15.20 4.50
C SER A 107 16.63 14.60 4.24
N ARG A 108 17.16 13.78 5.15
CA ARG A 108 18.46 13.10 4.97
C ARG A 108 18.41 11.94 3.97
N VAL A 109 17.25 11.29 3.80
CA VAL A 109 17.06 10.18 2.86
C VAL A 109 16.51 10.65 1.51
N ALA A 110 15.95 11.86 1.46
CA ALA A 110 15.49 12.46 0.22
C ALA A 110 16.66 12.63 -0.75
N GLY A 111 16.50 12.17 -1.97
CA GLY A 111 17.56 12.22 -2.99
C GLY A 111 18.45 10.98 -3.05
N ARG A 112 18.32 10.01 -2.16
CA ARG A 112 18.96 8.71 -2.36
C ARG A 112 18.24 8.00 -3.51
N ASP A 113 18.96 7.83 -4.60
CA ASP A 113 18.50 7.01 -5.71
C ASP A 113 18.36 5.56 -5.24
N GLY A 114 17.23 4.94 -5.54
CA GLY A 114 16.95 3.54 -5.19
C GLY A 114 17.78 2.53 -6.00
N THR A 115 18.94 2.91 -6.55
CA THR A 115 19.80 2.07 -7.38
C THR A 115 20.36 0.86 -6.64
N TRP A 116 20.35 0.89 -5.32
CA TRP A 116 20.70 -0.23 -4.43
C TRP A 116 19.54 -1.23 -4.21
N ALA A 117 18.35 -0.97 -4.79
CA ALA A 117 17.19 -1.85 -4.69
C ALA A 117 17.33 -3.09 -5.60
N ALA A 118 16.57 -4.14 -5.29
CA ALA A 118 16.54 -5.37 -6.10
C ALA A 118 16.08 -5.13 -7.55
N VAL A 119 15.25 -4.10 -7.77
CA VAL A 119 14.83 -3.65 -9.10
C VAL A 119 15.44 -2.27 -9.34
N PRO A 120 16.50 -2.16 -10.16
CA PRO A 120 17.28 -0.94 -10.36
C PRO A 120 16.61 0.06 -11.34
N ILE A 121 15.27 0.07 -11.38
CA ILE A 121 14.53 1.05 -12.18
C ILE A 121 14.18 2.24 -11.27
N PRO A 122 14.60 3.47 -11.60
CA PRO A 122 14.33 4.64 -10.78
C PRO A 122 12.84 4.84 -10.50
N PHE A 123 12.51 5.27 -9.29
CA PHE A 123 11.14 5.54 -8.87
C PHE A 123 10.38 6.45 -9.84
N LEU A 124 11.01 7.54 -10.30
CA LEU A 124 10.39 8.51 -11.21
C LEU A 124 10.02 7.92 -12.57
N VAL A 125 10.72 6.87 -13.01
CA VAL A 125 10.37 6.14 -14.24
C VAL A 125 9.16 5.23 -14.00
N ARG A 126 9.06 4.61 -12.82
CA ARG A 126 7.97 3.69 -12.48
C ARG A 126 6.66 4.43 -12.13
N LEU A 127 6.76 5.64 -11.59
CA LEU A 127 5.60 6.40 -11.10
C LEU A 127 4.55 6.68 -12.18
N PRO A 128 4.87 7.15 -13.40
CA PRO A 128 3.88 7.34 -14.46
C PRO A 128 3.12 6.07 -14.82
N PHE A 129 3.80 4.91 -14.83
CA PHE A 129 3.16 3.61 -15.09
C PHE A 129 2.22 3.22 -13.95
N ALA A 130 2.59 3.48 -12.69
CA ALA A 130 1.74 3.26 -11.55
C ALA A 130 0.47 4.12 -11.62
N VAL A 131 0.60 5.42 -11.95
CA VAL A 131 -0.54 6.33 -12.17
C VAL A 131 -1.44 5.80 -13.28
N ALA A 132 -0.87 5.51 -14.45
CA ALA A 132 -1.61 5.02 -15.61
C ALA A 132 -2.38 3.73 -15.28
N LEU A 133 -1.74 2.81 -14.53
CA LEU A 133 -2.34 1.55 -14.12
C LEU A 133 -3.54 1.74 -13.19
N VAL A 134 -3.46 2.66 -12.21
CA VAL A 134 -4.60 2.96 -11.33
C VAL A 134 -5.73 3.61 -12.13
N VAL A 135 -5.43 4.59 -12.98
CA VAL A 135 -6.43 5.29 -13.79
C VAL A 135 -7.14 4.31 -14.74
N TRP A 136 -6.37 3.47 -15.43
CA TRP A 136 -6.94 2.44 -16.29
C TRP A 136 -7.80 1.44 -15.50
N GLY A 137 -7.28 0.95 -14.38
CA GLY A 137 -8.01 0.03 -13.51
C GLY A 137 -9.30 0.61 -12.97
N ALA A 138 -9.28 1.88 -12.55
CA ALA A 138 -10.46 2.59 -12.06
C ALA A 138 -11.54 2.75 -13.15
N ARG A 139 -11.13 3.06 -14.39
CA ARG A 139 -12.04 3.18 -15.53
C ARG A 139 -12.61 1.86 -16.00
N THR A 140 -11.87 0.76 -15.82
CA THR A 140 -12.26 -0.60 -16.25
C THR A 140 -12.77 -1.48 -15.11
N ASN A 141 -12.94 -0.92 -13.90
CA ASN A 141 -13.37 -1.60 -12.68
C ASN A 141 -12.47 -2.79 -12.28
N ARG A 142 -11.15 -2.66 -12.45
CA ARG A 142 -10.16 -3.69 -12.16
C ARG A 142 -9.38 -3.35 -10.88
N ARG A 143 -9.96 -3.63 -9.70
CA ARG A 143 -9.40 -3.29 -8.39
C ARG A 143 -8.00 -3.85 -8.15
N TRP A 144 -7.66 -4.99 -8.73
CA TRP A 144 -6.34 -5.63 -8.62
C TRP A 144 -5.18 -4.75 -9.11
N THR A 145 -5.45 -3.73 -9.93
CA THR A 145 -4.42 -2.79 -10.41
C THR A 145 -3.86 -1.91 -9.28
N VAL A 146 -4.64 -1.67 -8.24
CA VAL A 146 -4.26 -0.78 -7.13
C VAL A 146 -3.05 -1.31 -6.35
N PRO A 147 -3.01 -2.55 -5.83
CA PRO A 147 -1.82 -3.05 -5.14
C PRO A 147 -0.61 -3.22 -6.07
N VAL A 148 -0.81 -3.51 -7.36
CA VAL A 148 0.29 -3.55 -8.34
C VAL A 148 0.89 -2.16 -8.52
N ALA A 149 0.04 -1.14 -8.68
CA ALA A 149 0.50 0.25 -8.75
C ALA A 149 1.16 0.72 -7.46
N GLY A 150 0.62 0.34 -6.30
CA GLY A 150 1.22 0.61 -4.99
C GLY A 150 2.62 0.00 -4.86
N MET A 151 2.82 -1.22 -5.35
CA MET A 151 4.13 -1.87 -5.41
C MET A 151 5.09 -1.09 -6.34
N LEU A 152 4.64 -0.72 -7.54
CA LEU A 152 5.44 0.07 -8.49
C LEU A 152 5.82 1.45 -7.93
N ALA A 153 4.98 2.01 -7.08
CA ALA A 153 5.19 3.30 -6.43
C ALA A 153 6.11 3.22 -5.18
N LEU A 154 6.64 2.06 -4.81
CA LEU A 154 7.64 1.99 -3.74
C LEU A 154 8.93 2.72 -4.14
N PRO A 155 9.50 3.61 -3.31
CA PRO A 155 10.74 4.33 -3.64
C PRO A 155 11.87 3.37 -3.97
N ALA A 156 12.10 2.36 -3.12
CA ALA A 156 13.02 1.26 -3.35
C ALA A 156 12.22 -0.04 -3.44
N LEU A 157 12.27 -0.72 -4.57
CA LEU A 157 11.56 -1.98 -4.78
C LEU A 157 12.49 -3.15 -4.50
N TRP A 158 12.30 -3.76 -3.33
CA TRP A 158 12.92 -4.99 -2.88
C TRP A 158 12.02 -6.20 -3.15
N TYR A 159 12.61 -7.39 -3.12
CA TYR A 159 11.87 -8.65 -3.30
C TYR A 159 10.67 -8.78 -2.36
N GLY A 160 10.79 -8.30 -1.10
CA GLY A 160 9.68 -8.27 -0.15
C GLY A 160 8.49 -7.44 -0.65
N GLY A 161 8.72 -6.37 -1.41
CA GLY A 161 7.65 -5.58 -2.02
C GLY A 161 6.75 -6.37 -2.97
N LEU A 162 7.27 -7.46 -3.57
CA LEU A 162 6.50 -8.35 -4.44
C LEU A 162 5.37 -9.07 -3.68
N ALA A 163 5.47 -9.18 -2.35
CA ALA A 163 4.39 -9.74 -1.53
C ALA A 163 3.07 -8.95 -1.65
N MET A 164 3.13 -7.67 -2.05
CA MET A 164 1.93 -6.88 -2.34
C MET A 164 1.09 -7.47 -3.48
N LEU A 165 1.70 -8.25 -4.38
CA LEU A 165 0.99 -8.94 -5.46
C LEU A 165 -0.01 -9.99 -4.96
N LEU A 166 0.13 -10.48 -3.72
CA LEU A 166 -0.87 -11.37 -3.10
C LEU A 166 -2.26 -10.72 -3.04
N ALA A 167 -2.34 -9.39 -2.93
CA ALA A 167 -3.60 -8.67 -2.98
C ALA A 167 -4.35 -8.81 -4.31
N VAL A 168 -3.65 -9.16 -5.39
CA VAL A 168 -4.27 -9.45 -6.69
C VAL A 168 -5.21 -10.65 -6.58
N ILE A 169 -4.89 -11.63 -5.74
CA ILE A 169 -5.73 -12.83 -5.53
C ILE A 169 -7.08 -12.41 -4.96
N ALA A 170 -7.08 -11.57 -3.90
CA ALA A 170 -8.30 -11.10 -3.25
C ALA A 170 -9.14 -10.17 -4.14
N LEU A 171 -8.52 -9.47 -5.09
CA LEU A 171 -9.17 -8.41 -5.88
C LEU A 171 -9.45 -8.82 -7.35
N ARG A 172 -9.15 -10.07 -7.74
CA ARG A 172 -9.44 -10.57 -9.10
C ARG A 172 -10.91 -10.80 -9.36
N GLU A 173 -11.69 -11.14 -8.35
CA GLU A 173 -13.12 -11.31 -8.50
C GLU A 173 -13.77 -9.93 -8.71
N PRO A 174 -14.68 -9.79 -9.71
CA PRO A 174 -15.47 -8.57 -9.85
C PRO A 174 -16.24 -8.35 -8.54
N ALA A 175 -16.30 -7.09 -8.11
CA ALA A 175 -17.14 -6.75 -6.97
C ALA A 175 -18.57 -7.24 -7.24
N PRO A 176 -19.24 -7.83 -6.27
CA PRO A 176 -20.67 -8.09 -6.42
C PRO A 176 -21.39 -6.80 -6.79
N PRO A 177 -22.40 -6.87 -7.65
CA PRO A 177 -23.15 -5.71 -8.14
C PRO A 177 -23.75 -4.89 -7.01
#